data_a029be578b1018e75c282d36ceaeaa9d
#
_entry.id   a029be578b1018e75c282d36ceaeaa9d
#
_cell.length_a   1.000
_cell.length_b   1.000
_cell.length_c   1.000
_cell.angle_alpha   90.00
_cell.angle_beta   90.00
_cell.angle_gamma   90.00
#
_symmetry.space_group_name_H-M   'P 1'
#
loop_
_entity.id
_entity.type
_entity.pdbx_description
1 polymer ?
#
loop_
_entity_poly.entity_id
_entity_poly.type
_entity_poly.pdbx_seq_one_letter_code
_entity_poly.pdbx_strand_id
1 'polypeptide(L)'
;IILDNAINSDLGNDLVIESEMEKYIWDIFSWTSPVIIHTGLINIEGIEGAKVSKSKSQQEIKSGQFTGWDDPRTWSIQSLARRGIKPESIREFVKSIGLNKQDITVPIETLYSINRSIIDSKADRYSFIEDPIKLNITKKPDWKTIEIPIHPDKKEKRTLELGDIFISKKDYDNFKGKEIRLLHLFNVELNKESKVTSIDNKNIRKINWISNFVKAKILLPNGQWLEGIVDEGVKELKKNDVIQFERFGFVKFINDSVSLFQNPVVSKNLLYGPSLSTSFTLSEADDND
;
A
#
# COMPACT_ATOMS: atom_id res chain seq x y z
N ILE A 1 22.51 -28.99 12.07
CA ILE A 1 22.96 -29.00 10.64
C ILE A 1 24.24 -28.22 10.62
N ILE A 2 25.38 -28.90 10.52
CA ILE A 2 26.69 -28.26 10.39
C ILE A 2 26.77 -27.79 8.94
N LEU A 3 26.75 -26.49 8.74
CA LEU A 3 27.07 -25.91 7.45
C LEU A 3 28.58 -25.74 7.38
N ASP A 4 29.25 -26.57 6.62
CA ASP A 4 30.71 -26.62 6.47
C ASP A 4 31.37 -25.30 6.01
N ASN A 5 30.61 -24.24 5.78
CA ASN A 5 31.07 -22.93 5.32
C ASN A 5 30.40 -21.72 6.01
N ALA A 6 29.76 -21.90 7.17
CA ALA A 6 29.26 -20.76 7.94
C ALA A 6 30.42 -20.06 8.65
N ILE A 7 30.94 -19.00 8.06
CA ILE A 7 32.02 -18.18 8.60
C ILE A 7 31.53 -17.31 9.77
N ASN A 8 30.23 -16.92 9.74
CA ASN A 8 29.62 -16.03 10.73
C ASN A 8 28.21 -16.48 11.06
N SER A 9 27.80 -16.29 12.32
CA SER A 9 26.43 -16.53 12.78
C SER A 9 25.87 -15.28 13.44
N ASP A 10 24.66 -14.87 13.08
CA ASP A 10 23.91 -13.78 13.73
C ASP A 10 22.79 -14.40 14.55
N LEU A 11 22.79 -14.16 15.84
CA LEU A 11 21.88 -14.76 16.83
C LEU A 11 21.25 -13.66 17.70
N GLY A 12 20.04 -13.91 18.19
CA GLY A 12 19.45 -13.03 19.19
C GLY A 12 20.21 -13.04 20.52
N ASN A 13 20.14 -11.95 21.26
CA ASN A 13 20.78 -11.84 22.59
C ASN A 13 20.25 -12.87 23.60
N ASP A 14 19.08 -13.45 23.36
CA ASP A 14 18.48 -14.52 24.14
C ASP A 14 19.21 -15.88 23.98
N LEU A 15 20.07 -16.02 22.95
CA LEU A 15 20.80 -17.24 22.62
C LEU A 15 22.27 -17.21 23.02
N VAL A 16 22.66 -16.34 23.97
CA VAL A 16 24.08 -16.23 24.43
C VAL A 16 24.53 -17.51 25.09
N ILE A 17 23.69 -18.15 25.92
CA ILE A 17 24.04 -19.39 26.64
C ILE A 17 24.24 -20.53 25.64
N GLU A 18 23.34 -20.65 24.66
CA GLU A 18 23.42 -21.66 23.59
C GLU A 18 24.71 -21.51 22.79
N SER A 19 25.14 -20.28 22.52
CA SER A 19 26.38 -20.00 21.80
C SER A 19 27.62 -20.44 22.58
N GLU A 20 27.62 -20.30 23.90
CA GLU A 20 28.69 -20.80 24.72
C GLU A 20 28.72 -22.34 24.75
N MET A 21 27.56 -22.99 24.75
CA MET A 21 27.47 -24.44 24.64
C MET A 21 27.95 -24.93 23.26
N GLU A 22 27.63 -24.24 22.18
CA GLU A 22 28.13 -24.56 20.84
C GLU A 22 29.68 -24.43 20.77
N LYS A 23 30.23 -23.36 21.30
CA LYS A 23 31.70 -23.18 21.36
C LYS A 23 32.38 -24.35 22.07
N TYR A 24 31.83 -24.79 23.20
CA TYR A 24 32.36 -25.93 23.93
C TYR A 24 32.37 -27.22 23.08
N ILE A 25 31.32 -27.46 22.28
CA ILE A 25 31.27 -28.58 21.36
C ILE A 25 32.32 -28.45 20.26
N TRP A 26 32.51 -27.27 19.68
CA TRP A 26 33.52 -27.05 18.65
C TRP A 26 34.95 -27.26 19.19
N ASP A 27 35.21 -26.83 20.41
CA ASP A 27 36.51 -27.05 21.08
C ASP A 27 36.81 -28.56 21.29
N ILE A 28 35.80 -29.35 21.72
CA ILE A 28 35.96 -30.80 21.88
C ILE A 28 36.34 -31.46 20.56
N PHE A 29 35.71 -31.07 19.45
CA PHE A 29 35.96 -31.66 18.15
C PHE A 29 37.07 -30.95 17.36
N SER A 30 37.74 -29.96 17.96
CA SER A 30 38.74 -29.13 17.29
C SER A 30 38.27 -28.51 15.99
N TRP A 31 36.99 -28.15 15.93
CA TRP A 31 36.40 -27.51 14.77
C TRP A 31 36.64 -25.99 14.79
N THR A 32 36.67 -25.37 13.61
CA THR A 32 36.81 -23.92 13.53
C THR A 32 35.48 -23.26 13.95
N SER A 33 35.52 -22.48 15.02
CA SER A 33 34.35 -21.72 15.50
C SER A 33 34.06 -20.57 14.54
N PRO A 34 32.81 -20.39 14.12
CA PRO A 34 32.38 -19.17 13.40
C PRO A 34 32.44 -17.95 14.33
N VAL A 35 32.46 -16.76 13.74
CA VAL A 35 32.22 -15.52 14.49
C VAL A 35 30.75 -15.41 14.81
N ILE A 36 30.37 -15.44 16.07
CA ILE A 36 29.01 -15.28 16.55
C ILE A 36 28.78 -13.81 16.92
N ILE A 37 27.75 -13.20 16.35
CA ILE A 37 27.34 -11.84 16.68
C ILE A 37 25.94 -11.94 17.30
N HIS A 38 25.78 -11.42 18.51
CA HIS A 38 24.50 -11.31 19.18
C HIS A 38 23.89 -9.95 18.92
N THR A 39 22.63 -9.94 18.44
CA THR A 39 21.87 -8.71 18.15
C THR A 39 20.68 -8.58 19.08
N GLY A 40 20.31 -7.34 19.39
CA GLY A 40 19.10 -7.01 20.13
C GLY A 40 17.83 -7.24 19.31
N LEU A 41 16.68 -7.15 19.97
CA LEU A 41 15.39 -7.26 19.34
C LEU A 41 15.07 -6.00 18.52
N ILE A 42 14.42 -6.21 17.39
CA ILE A 42 13.88 -5.13 16.58
C ILE A 42 12.39 -4.99 16.89
N ASN A 43 12.02 -3.91 17.55
CA ASN A 43 10.65 -3.52 17.78
C ASN A 43 10.18 -2.60 16.65
N ILE A 44 9.00 -2.84 16.11
CA ILE A 44 8.43 -2.03 15.04
C ILE A 44 7.29 -1.18 15.64
N GLU A 45 7.46 0.14 15.58
CA GLU A 45 6.47 1.12 16.02
C GLU A 45 5.49 1.45 14.89
N GLY A 46 4.26 1.90 15.25
CA GLY A 46 3.24 2.32 14.28
C GLY A 46 2.38 1.17 13.73
N ILE A 47 2.49 -0.02 14.30
CA ILE A 47 1.63 -1.16 13.98
C ILE A 47 0.45 -1.15 14.94
N GLU A 48 -0.69 -0.63 14.50
CA GLU A 48 -1.93 -0.67 15.29
C GLU A 48 -2.41 -2.12 15.47
N GLY A 49 -2.56 -2.52 16.73
CA GLY A 49 -3.22 -3.78 17.12
C GLY A 49 -2.43 -5.07 16.88
N ALA A 50 -1.24 -5.01 16.31
CA ALA A 50 -0.42 -6.19 16.07
C ALA A 50 0.85 -6.18 16.95
N LYS A 51 0.93 -7.09 17.91
CA LYS A 51 2.24 -7.53 18.39
C LYS A 51 2.81 -8.48 17.34
N VAL A 52 3.99 -8.15 16.82
CA VAL A 52 4.73 -9.05 15.91
C VAL A 52 5.17 -10.28 16.72
N SER A 53 4.27 -11.24 16.85
CA SER A 53 4.49 -12.47 17.61
C SER A 53 3.98 -13.67 16.84
N LYS A 54 4.88 -14.59 16.51
CA LYS A 54 4.54 -15.83 15.83
C LYS A 54 3.49 -16.63 16.60
N SER A 55 3.67 -16.79 17.92
CA SER A 55 2.79 -17.59 18.77
C SER A 55 1.39 -16.98 18.82
N LYS A 56 1.26 -15.66 18.94
CA LYS A 56 -0.03 -14.98 18.93
C LYS A 56 -0.72 -15.13 17.58
N SER A 57 -0.02 -14.85 16.46
CA SER A 57 -0.60 -15.04 15.12
C SER A 57 -1.05 -16.48 14.88
N GLN A 58 -0.27 -17.47 15.35
CA GLN A 58 -0.66 -18.86 15.25
C GLN A 58 -1.95 -19.20 16.04
N GLN A 59 -2.12 -18.60 17.21
CA GLN A 59 -3.34 -18.75 18.01
C GLN A 59 -4.54 -18.11 17.33
N GLU A 60 -4.38 -16.91 16.78
CA GLU A 60 -5.43 -16.16 16.07
C GLU A 60 -5.84 -16.86 14.77
N ILE A 61 -4.91 -17.50 14.05
CA ILE A 61 -5.22 -18.35 12.90
C ILE A 61 -5.98 -19.62 13.34
N LYS A 62 -5.53 -20.31 14.39
CA LYS A 62 -6.20 -21.51 14.91
C LYS A 62 -7.61 -21.23 15.40
N SER A 63 -7.86 -20.06 15.99
CA SER A 63 -9.20 -19.62 16.43
C SER A 63 -10.12 -19.18 15.29
N GLY A 64 -9.61 -19.06 14.07
CA GLY A 64 -10.35 -18.53 12.92
C GLY A 64 -10.50 -17.02 12.89
N GLN A 65 -9.85 -16.29 13.80
CA GLN A 65 -9.83 -14.82 13.80
C GLN A 65 -9.05 -14.26 12.61
N PHE A 66 -7.96 -14.93 12.22
CA PHE A 66 -7.18 -14.62 11.03
C PHE A 66 -7.36 -15.72 9.99
N THR A 67 -7.37 -15.34 8.71
CA THR A 67 -7.62 -16.26 7.59
C THR A 67 -6.44 -17.18 7.30
N GLY A 68 -5.24 -16.83 7.71
CA GLY A 68 -4.01 -17.58 7.48
C GLY A 68 -2.76 -16.74 7.72
N TRP A 69 -1.59 -17.28 7.41
CA TRP A 69 -0.32 -16.55 7.53
C TRP A 69 -0.21 -15.36 6.57
N ASP A 70 -1.00 -15.34 5.51
CA ASP A 70 -1.09 -14.24 4.56
C ASP A 70 -2.12 -13.16 4.96
N ASP A 71 -2.82 -13.33 6.09
CA ASP A 71 -3.69 -12.28 6.65
C ASP A 71 -2.87 -11.02 6.91
N PRO A 72 -3.32 -9.83 6.48
CA PRO A 72 -2.55 -8.58 6.59
C PRO A 72 -2.13 -8.23 8.02
N ARG A 73 -2.86 -8.76 8.99
CA ARG A 73 -2.64 -8.50 10.43
C ARG A 73 -1.53 -9.35 11.04
N THR A 74 -1.06 -10.42 10.36
CA THR A 74 -0.06 -11.34 10.92
C THR A 74 1.37 -10.80 10.90
N TRP A 75 1.67 -9.85 10.02
CA TRP A 75 3.03 -9.34 9.79
C TRP A 75 4.06 -10.41 9.37
N SER A 76 3.58 -11.53 8.90
CA SER A 76 4.43 -12.59 8.34
C SER A 76 5.02 -12.17 6.99
N ILE A 77 6.04 -12.88 6.52
CA ILE A 77 6.59 -12.69 5.15
C ILE A 77 5.51 -12.87 4.08
N GLN A 78 4.58 -13.82 4.28
CA GLN A 78 3.45 -14.05 3.39
C GLN A 78 2.50 -12.84 3.37
N SER A 79 2.21 -12.30 4.55
CA SER A 79 1.39 -11.09 4.69
C SER A 79 2.05 -9.88 4.03
N LEU A 80 3.34 -9.65 4.27
CA LEU A 80 4.09 -8.56 3.64
C LEU A 80 4.12 -8.71 2.11
N ALA A 81 4.36 -9.92 1.60
CA ALA A 81 4.33 -10.21 0.17
C ALA A 81 2.94 -9.97 -0.45
N ARG A 82 1.88 -10.37 0.26
CA ARG A 82 0.49 -10.12 -0.16
C ARG A 82 0.18 -8.63 -0.20
N ARG A 83 0.69 -7.86 0.75
CA ARG A 83 0.57 -6.39 0.82
C ARG A 83 1.41 -5.64 -0.21
N GLY A 84 2.22 -6.33 -1.03
CA GLY A 84 3.05 -5.73 -2.07
C GLY A 84 4.39 -5.17 -1.58
N ILE A 85 4.82 -5.52 -0.37
CA ILE A 85 6.17 -5.23 0.09
C ILE A 85 7.15 -6.12 -0.70
N LYS A 86 8.13 -5.50 -1.32
CA LYS A 86 9.13 -6.20 -2.13
C LYS A 86 10.21 -6.82 -1.24
N PRO A 87 10.75 -8.00 -1.58
CA PRO A 87 11.87 -8.61 -0.83
C PRO A 87 13.07 -7.69 -0.71
N GLU A 88 13.36 -6.90 -1.74
CA GLU A 88 14.43 -5.91 -1.77
C GLU A 88 14.22 -4.85 -0.69
N SER A 89 12.97 -4.43 -0.48
CA SER A 89 12.62 -3.43 0.54
C SER A 89 12.91 -3.94 1.95
N ILE A 90 12.63 -5.21 2.21
CA ILE A 90 12.91 -5.85 3.51
C ILE A 90 14.42 -5.92 3.72
N ARG A 91 15.20 -6.31 2.68
CA ARG A 91 16.66 -6.37 2.76
C ARG A 91 17.27 -5.00 3.03
N GLU A 92 16.85 -3.96 2.31
CA GLU A 92 17.34 -2.60 2.52
C GLU A 92 16.92 -2.06 3.89
N PHE A 93 15.72 -2.38 4.36
CA PHE A 93 15.27 -2.03 5.71
C PHE A 93 16.16 -2.65 6.77
N VAL A 94 16.43 -3.97 6.69
CA VAL A 94 17.33 -4.66 7.66
C VAL A 94 18.76 -4.10 7.58
N LYS A 95 19.28 -3.84 6.38
CA LYS A 95 20.59 -3.20 6.22
C LYS A 95 20.65 -1.81 6.84
N SER A 96 19.60 -1.02 6.74
CA SER A 96 19.53 0.33 7.32
C SER A 96 19.56 0.32 8.85
N ILE A 97 19.06 -0.75 9.45
CA ILE A 97 19.10 -0.98 10.90
C ILE A 97 20.51 -1.35 11.35
N GLY A 98 21.21 -2.18 10.57
CA GLY A 98 22.54 -2.71 10.89
C GLY A 98 22.53 -3.70 12.05
N LEU A 99 23.73 -4.08 12.48
CA LEU A 99 23.96 -4.99 13.61
C LEU A 99 24.00 -4.19 14.92
N ASN A 100 22.91 -4.21 15.67
CA ASN A 100 22.78 -3.55 16.96
C ASN A 100 22.75 -4.58 18.09
N LYS A 101 23.64 -4.43 19.10
CA LYS A 101 23.65 -5.28 20.29
C LYS A 101 22.50 -4.95 21.26
N GLN A 102 21.94 -3.75 21.17
CA GLN A 102 20.84 -3.30 22.01
C GLN A 102 19.52 -3.42 21.27
N ASP A 103 18.42 -3.60 21.99
CA ASP A 103 17.08 -3.52 21.44
C ASP A 103 16.84 -2.16 20.83
N ILE A 104 16.24 -2.14 19.65
CA ILE A 104 15.92 -0.92 18.95
C ILE A 104 14.45 -0.89 18.56
N THR A 105 13.89 0.33 18.47
CA THR A 105 12.55 0.55 17.95
C THR A 105 12.65 1.35 16.66
N VAL A 106 12.01 0.85 15.60
CA VAL A 106 12.04 1.45 14.26
C VAL A 106 10.61 1.71 13.80
N PRO A 107 10.29 2.92 13.31
CA PRO A 107 9.00 3.21 12.73
C PRO A 107 8.75 2.37 11.47
N ILE A 108 7.54 1.81 11.34
CA ILE A 108 7.15 1.01 10.17
C ILE A 108 7.18 1.83 8.88
N GLU A 109 7.01 3.15 8.99
CA GLU A 109 7.09 4.10 7.88
C GLU A 109 8.43 4.04 7.15
N THR A 110 9.51 3.65 7.85
CA THR A 110 10.83 3.43 7.24
C THR A 110 10.77 2.33 6.19
N LEU A 111 10.18 1.18 6.52
CA LEU A 111 9.97 0.08 5.57
C LEU A 111 9.09 0.53 4.39
N TYR A 112 8.00 1.26 4.68
CA TYR A 112 7.10 1.73 3.63
C TYR A 112 7.76 2.76 2.73
N SER A 113 8.59 3.65 3.26
CA SER A 113 9.33 4.64 2.48
C SER A 113 10.33 3.96 1.53
N ILE A 114 11.07 2.96 2.02
CA ILE A 114 11.97 2.14 1.22
C ILE A 114 11.19 1.40 0.12
N ASN A 115 10.08 0.75 0.49
CA ASN A 115 9.27 0.04 -0.50
C ASN A 115 8.74 0.97 -1.58
N ARG A 116 8.28 2.17 -1.20
CA ARG A 116 7.84 3.19 -2.14
C ARG A 116 8.93 3.54 -3.15
N SER A 117 10.14 3.85 -2.70
CA SER A 117 11.23 4.24 -3.60
C SER A 117 11.53 3.16 -4.65
N ILE A 118 11.26 1.88 -4.33
CA ILE A 118 11.47 0.75 -5.24
C ILE A 118 10.32 0.57 -6.23
N ILE A 119 9.06 0.82 -5.79
CA ILE A 119 7.89 0.52 -6.61
C ILE A 119 7.35 1.72 -7.39
N ASP A 120 7.59 2.95 -6.92
CA ASP A 120 6.96 4.16 -7.45
C ASP A 120 7.13 4.34 -8.95
N SER A 121 8.34 4.24 -9.47
CA SER A 121 8.65 4.42 -10.88
C SER A 121 7.97 3.42 -11.82
N LYS A 122 7.52 2.28 -11.29
CA LYS A 122 6.87 1.19 -12.04
C LYS A 122 5.35 1.20 -11.90
N ALA A 123 4.83 1.84 -10.85
CA ALA A 123 3.42 1.81 -10.49
C ALA A 123 2.61 2.84 -11.28
N ASP A 124 1.81 2.39 -12.22
CA ASP A 124 0.90 3.25 -12.97
C ASP A 124 -0.14 3.88 -12.05
N ARG A 125 -0.59 5.08 -12.43
CA ARG A 125 -1.53 5.89 -11.66
C ARG A 125 -2.96 5.63 -12.10
N TYR A 126 -3.84 5.39 -11.13
CA TYR A 126 -5.27 5.22 -11.33
C TYR A 126 -6.03 6.04 -10.27
N SER A 127 -7.33 6.14 -10.42
CA SER A 127 -8.20 6.76 -9.41
C SER A 127 -9.02 5.71 -8.67
N PHE A 128 -9.18 5.90 -7.36
CA PHE A 128 -10.12 5.20 -6.50
C PHE A 128 -10.99 6.22 -5.77
N ILE A 129 -12.27 5.96 -5.69
CA ILE A 129 -13.24 6.81 -5.00
C ILE A 129 -14.12 5.97 -4.08
N GLU A 130 -14.00 6.24 -2.79
CA GLU A 130 -14.90 5.77 -1.76
C GLU A 130 -16.13 6.67 -1.72
N ASP A 131 -17.31 6.11 -1.44
CA ASP A 131 -18.58 6.84 -1.37
C ASP A 131 -18.78 7.78 -2.58
N PRO A 132 -18.87 7.23 -3.81
CA PRO A 132 -18.94 8.05 -5.01
C PRO A 132 -20.26 8.81 -5.10
N ILE A 133 -20.20 10.09 -5.44
CA ILE A 133 -21.35 10.90 -5.81
C ILE A 133 -21.18 11.45 -7.23
N LYS A 134 -22.26 11.46 -7.99
CA LYS A 134 -22.30 12.05 -9.32
C LYS A 134 -22.32 13.57 -9.23
N LEU A 135 -21.44 14.23 -9.99
CA LEU A 135 -21.47 15.68 -10.15
C LEU A 135 -22.42 16.09 -11.26
N ASN A 136 -23.33 17.00 -10.95
CA ASN A 136 -24.09 17.71 -11.96
C ASN A 136 -23.26 18.91 -12.45
N ILE A 137 -22.66 18.80 -13.64
CA ILE A 137 -21.73 19.80 -14.17
C ILE A 137 -22.36 20.54 -15.34
N THR A 138 -22.47 21.87 -15.19
CA THR A 138 -22.89 22.78 -16.23
C THR A 138 -21.73 23.40 -16.98
N LYS A 139 -21.91 23.81 -18.22
CA LYS A 139 -20.90 24.40 -19.10
C LYS A 139 -19.66 23.50 -19.27
N LYS A 140 -19.87 22.17 -19.26
CA LYS A 140 -18.82 21.18 -19.55
C LYS A 140 -18.33 21.38 -21.00
N PRO A 141 -17.01 21.38 -21.27
CA PRO A 141 -16.49 21.28 -22.62
C PRO A 141 -17.03 20.04 -23.33
N ASP A 142 -17.27 20.13 -24.64
CA ASP A 142 -17.74 19.01 -25.47
C ASP A 142 -16.57 18.04 -25.80
N TRP A 143 -15.90 17.58 -24.77
CA TRP A 143 -14.84 16.55 -24.88
C TRP A 143 -15.46 15.18 -24.71
N LYS A 144 -15.24 14.30 -25.67
CA LYS A 144 -15.67 12.88 -25.57
C LYS A 144 -14.61 12.04 -24.87
N THR A 145 -13.35 12.40 -25.05
CA THR A 145 -12.20 11.68 -24.48
C THR A 145 -11.19 12.66 -23.93
N ILE A 146 -10.35 12.17 -23.03
CA ILE A 146 -9.20 12.90 -22.49
C ILE A 146 -7.99 11.97 -22.36
N GLU A 147 -6.82 12.51 -22.59
CA GLU A 147 -5.55 11.81 -22.31
C GLU A 147 -5.01 12.20 -20.94
N ILE A 148 -4.76 11.22 -20.10
CA ILE A 148 -4.11 11.41 -18.80
C ILE A 148 -2.78 10.66 -18.74
N PRO A 149 -1.74 11.20 -18.08
CA PRO A 149 -0.48 10.49 -17.92
C PRO A 149 -0.69 9.25 -17.06
N ILE A 150 -0.11 8.12 -17.46
CA ILE A 150 -0.14 6.90 -16.65
C ILE A 150 0.81 6.96 -15.46
N HIS A 151 1.84 7.80 -15.54
CA HIS A 151 2.80 8.08 -14.49
C HIS A 151 3.48 9.43 -14.75
N PRO A 152 3.85 10.23 -13.71
CA PRO A 152 4.50 11.52 -13.91
C PRO A 152 5.82 11.46 -14.70
N ASP A 153 6.61 10.39 -14.51
CA ASP A 153 7.92 10.21 -15.13
C ASP A 153 7.87 9.43 -16.45
N LYS A 154 6.69 8.96 -16.87
CA LYS A 154 6.48 8.27 -18.14
C LYS A 154 5.87 9.21 -19.18
N LYS A 155 6.22 8.99 -20.46
CA LYS A 155 5.62 9.74 -21.57
C LYS A 155 4.28 9.19 -22.03
N GLU A 156 4.01 7.95 -21.64
CA GLU A 156 2.80 7.23 -22.01
C GLU A 156 1.58 7.86 -21.32
N LYS A 157 0.50 7.89 -22.06
CA LYS A 157 -0.79 8.40 -21.63
C LYS A 157 -1.86 7.34 -21.82
N ARG A 158 -2.91 7.44 -21.05
CA ARG A 158 -4.12 6.64 -21.14
C ARG A 158 -5.27 7.51 -21.62
N THR A 159 -6.03 7.04 -22.59
CA THR A 159 -7.25 7.71 -23.05
C THR A 159 -8.42 7.25 -22.20
N LEU A 160 -9.15 8.22 -21.63
CA LEU A 160 -10.40 7.97 -20.90
C LEU A 160 -11.57 8.58 -21.66
N GLU A 161 -12.68 7.85 -21.71
CA GLU A 161 -13.95 8.39 -22.19
C GLU A 161 -14.62 9.24 -21.09
N LEU A 162 -15.18 10.38 -21.48
CA LEU A 162 -15.85 11.31 -20.59
C LEU A 162 -17.36 11.13 -20.66
N GLY A 163 -17.91 10.43 -19.70
CA GLY A 163 -19.34 10.35 -19.42
C GLY A 163 -19.76 11.23 -18.22
N ASP A 164 -20.51 10.63 -17.34
CA ASP A 164 -20.80 11.20 -16.02
C ASP A 164 -19.55 11.25 -15.16
N ILE A 165 -19.42 12.26 -14.33
CA ILE A 165 -18.25 12.43 -13.46
C ILE A 165 -18.66 12.16 -12.02
N PHE A 166 -17.89 11.30 -11.38
CA PHE A 166 -18.04 10.94 -9.97
C PHE A 166 -16.85 11.42 -9.16
N ILE A 167 -17.10 11.91 -7.95
CA ILE A 167 -16.10 12.29 -6.95
C ILE A 167 -16.47 11.69 -5.59
N SER A 168 -15.52 11.69 -4.65
CA SER A 168 -15.81 11.29 -3.28
C SER A 168 -16.77 12.26 -2.61
N LYS A 169 -17.78 11.74 -1.89
CA LYS A 169 -18.66 12.54 -1.04
C LYS A 169 -17.86 13.38 -0.05
N LYS A 170 -16.81 12.82 0.52
CA LYS A 170 -15.91 13.52 1.45
C LYS A 170 -15.25 14.74 0.80
N ASP A 171 -14.74 14.62 -0.44
CA ASP A 171 -14.17 15.76 -1.14
C ASP A 171 -15.25 16.81 -1.46
N TYR A 172 -16.46 16.40 -1.86
CA TYR A 172 -17.55 17.30 -2.09
C TYR A 172 -17.92 18.10 -0.83
N ASP A 173 -18.10 17.44 0.30
CA ASP A 173 -18.49 18.09 1.55
C ASP A 173 -17.41 19.06 2.05
N ASN A 174 -16.13 18.71 1.90
CA ASN A 174 -14.99 19.54 2.32
C ASN A 174 -14.77 20.78 1.45
N PHE A 175 -15.14 20.72 0.17
CA PHE A 175 -14.84 21.76 -0.82
C PHE A 175 -16.07 22.39 -1.47
N LYS A 176 -17.27 22.09 -0.99
CA LYS A 176 -18.51 22.72 -1.46
C LYS A 176 -18.43 24.26 -1.39
N GLY A 177 -18.82 24.93 -2.44
CA GLY A 177 -18.72 26.39 -2.60
C GLY A 177 -17.33 26.90 -2.95
N LYS A 178 -16.36 26.02 -3.22
CA LYS A 178 -15.00 26.40 -3.59
C LYS A 178 -14.66 25.96 -5.00
N GLU A 179 -13.74 26.73 -5.64
CA GLU A 179 -13.14 26.30 -6.89
C GLU A 179 -12.08 25.23 -6.60
N ILE A 180 -12.19 24.09 -7.29
CA ILE A 180 -11.24 22.97 -7.25
C ILE A 180 -10.89 22.55 -8.68
N ARG A 181 -9.81 21.77 -8.81
CA ARG A 181 -9.44 21.11 -10.05
C ARG A 181 -9.74 19.63 -10.00
N LEU A 182 -10.51 19.14 -10.94
CA LEU A 182 -10.56 17.72 -11.25
C LEU A 182 -9.21 17.34 -11.87
N LEU A 183 -8.50 16.37 -11.27
CA LEU A 183 -7.12 16.04 -11.60
C LEU A 183 -6.98 15.73 -13.10
N HIS A 184 -6.03 16.41 -13.78
CA HIS A 184 -5.81 16.32 -15.24
C HIS A 184 -7.00 16.74 -16.13
N LEU A 185 -8.07 17.33 -15.58
CA LEU A 185 -9.27 17.69 -16.33
C LEU A 185 -9.44 19.22 -16.38
N PHE A 186 -10.37 19.76 -15.67
CA PHE A 186 -10.69 21.20 -15.63
C PHE A 186 -10.99 21.66 -14.20
N ASN A 187 -11.12 22.97 -14.03
CA ASN A 187 -11.49 23.57 -12.75
C ASN A 187 -13.01 23.70 -12.66
N VAL A 188 -13.57 23.43 -11.49
CA VAL A 188 -15.00 23.52 -11.22
C VAL A 188 -15.26 24.22 -9.89
N GLU A 189 -16.27 25.03 -9.81
CA GLU A 189 -16.87 25.47 -8.56
C GLU A 189 -17.85 24.41 -8.09
N LEU A 190 -17.56 23.80 -6.92
CA LEU A 190 -18.38 22.71 -6.38
C LEU A 190 -19.66 23.23 -5.73
N ASN A 191 -20.78 22.98 -6.37
CA ASN A 191 -22.11 23.31 -5.89
C ASN A 191 -23.09 22.18 -6.23
N LYS A 192 -24.37 22.32 -5.84
CA LYS A 192 -25.42 21.39 -6.26
C LYS A 192 -25.49 21.28 -7.79
N GLU A 193 -25.28 22.40 -8.47
CA GLU A 193 -24.99 22.49 -9.90
C GLU A 193 -23.58 23.06 -10.03
N SER A 194 -22.61 22.20 -10.25
CA SER A 194 -21.21 22.59 -10.38
C SER A 194 -20.96 23.23 -11.76
N LYS A 195 -20.17 24.28 -11.81
CA LYS A 195 -19.88 25.01 -13.04
C LYS A 195 -18.40 24.93 -13.37
N VAL A 196 -18.08 24.59 -14.63
CA VAL A 196 -16.71 24.69 -15.12
C VAL A 196 -16.28 26.15 -15.16
N THR A 197 -15.15 26.46 -14.55
CA THR A 197 -14.62 27.83 -14.43
C THR A 197 -13.47 28.09 -15.40
N SER A 198 -12.56 27.14 -15.60
CA SER A 198 -11.47 27.22 -16.58
C SER A 198 -10.84 25.83 -16.81
N ILE A 199 -10.01 25.73 -17.84
CA ILE A 199 -9.22 24.54 -18.17
C ILE A 199 -7.75 24.67 -17.70
N ASP A 200 -7.33 25.85 -17.27
CA ASP A 200 -5.96 26.15 -16.92
C ASP A 200 -5.50 25.37 -15.69
N ASN A 201 -4.23 24.99 -15.65
CA ASN A 201 -3.65 24.29 -14.49
C ASN A 201 -3.36 25.27 -13.35
N LYS A 202 -4.41 25.69 -12.65
CA LYS A 202 -4.29 26.59 -11.49
C LYS A 202 -3.69 25.86 -10.28
N ASN A 203 -2.99 26.61 -9.43
CA ASN A 203 -2.51 26.12 -8.14
C ASN A 203 -3.61 26.13 -7.08
N ILE A 204 -4.64 25.33 -7.29
CA ILE A 204 -5.79 25.13 -6.41
C ILE A 204 -5.90 23.67 -5.98
N ARG A 205 -6.81 23.38 -5.07
CA ARG A 205 -7.03 22.01 -4.60
C ARG A 205 -7.38 21.09 -5.76
N LYS A 206 -6.61 20.01 -5.91
CA LYS A 206 -6.87 18.94 -6.89
C LYS A 206 -7.58 17.78 -6.20
N ILE A 207 -8.63 17.24 -6.83
CA ILE A 207 -9.36 16.08 -6.34
C ILE A 207 -9.44 15.00 -7.43
N ASN A 208 -9.58 13.75 -7.00
CA ASN A 208 -9.80 12.62 -7.90
C ASN A 208 -11.21 12.64 -8.44
N TRP A 209 -11.36 12.13 -9.64
CA TRP A 209 -12.63 11.89 -10.30
C TRP A 209 -12.56 10.62 -11.13
N ILE A 210 -13.71 10.03 -11.43
CA ILE A 210 -13.85 8.87 -12.31
C ILE A 210 -15.07 9.11 -13.19
N SER A 211 -14.99 8.67 -14.44
CA SER A 211 -16.13 8.67 -15.37
C SER A 211 -16.64 7.24 -15.56
N ASN A 212 -15.97 6.46 -16.39
CA ASN A 212 -16.27 5.04 -16.53
C ASN A 212 -15.57 4.27 -15.42
N PHE A 213 -16.28 3.37 -14.74
CA PHE A 213 -15.78 2.72 -13.56
C PHE A 213 -16.15 1.24 -13.47
N VAL A 214 -15.43 0.56 -12.62
CA VAL A 214 -15.80 -0.75 -12.07
C VAL A 214 -15.87 -0.67 -10.55
N LYS A 215 -16.73 -1.45 -9.94
CA LYS A 215 -16.78 -1.58 -8.47
C LYS A 215 -15.53 -2.31 -7.98
N ALA A 216 -14.99 -1.88 -6.85
CA ALA A 216 -13.81 -2.49 -6.27
C ALA A 216 -13.88 -2.56 -4.75
N LYS A 217 -13.19 -3.55 -4.18
CA LYS A 217 -13.02 -3.72 -2.74
C LYS A 217 -11.54 -3.68 -2.40
N ILE A 218 -11.18 -2.89 -1.41
CA ILE A 218 -9.80 -2.71 -0.93
C ILE A 218 -9.69 -3.33 0.47
N LEU A 219 -8.81 -4.32 0.64
CA LEU A 219 -8.52 -4.87 1.95
C LEU A 219 -7.41 -4.06 2.62
N LEU A 220 -7.72 -3.46 3.76
CA LEU A 220 -6.80 -2.65 4.52
C LEU A 220 -5.89 -3.50 5.42
N PRO A 221 -4.73 -3.00 5.86
CA PRO A 221 -3.82 -3.73 6.75
C PRO A 221 -4.43 -4.17 8.08
N ASN A 222 -5.45 -3.48 8.55
CA ASN A 222 -6.20 -3.84 9.75
C ASN A 222 -7.25 -4.95 9.52
N GLY A 223 -7.34 -5.47 8.28
CA GLY A 223 -8.30 -6.50 7.90
C GLY A 223 -9.69 -5.98 7.49
N GLN A 224 -9.91 -4.67 7.51
CA GLN A 224 -11.17 -4.08 7.06
C GLN A 224 -11.23 -4.00 5.54
N TRP A 225 -12.44 -4.09 5.01
CA TRP A 225 -12.74 -3.90 3.61
C TRP A 225 -13.28 -2.50 3.36
N LEU A 226 -12.73 -1.85 2.34
CA LEU A 226 -13.19 -0.58 1.82
C LEU A 226 -13.79 -0.81 0.44
N GLU A 227 -15.02 -0.36 0.22
CA GLU A 227 -15.71 -0.48 -1.06
C GLU A 227 -15.73 0.88 -1.78
N GLY A 228 -15.69 0.83 -3.10
CA GLY A 228 -15.71 2.03 -3.92
C GLY A 228 -15.69 1.73 -5.40
N ILE A 229 -15.40 2.76 -6.18
CA ILE A 229 -15.24 2.67 -7.63
C ILE A 229 -13.82 2.99 -8.05
N VAL A 230 -13.37 2.34 -9.11
CA VAL A 230 -12.06 2.55 -9.73
C VAL A 230 -12.21 2.80 -11.23
N ASP A 231 -11.23 3.51 -11.78
CA ASP A 231 -11.08 3.73 -13.22
C ASP A 231 -11.10 2.38 -13.97
N GLU A 232 -11.88 2.29 -15.04
CA GLU A 232 -12.05 1.05 -15.81
C GLU A 232 -10.75 0.50 -16.43
N GLY A 233 -9.73 1.34 -16.62
CA GLY A 233 -8.41 0.89 -17.09
C GLY A 233 -7.76 -0.19 -16.22
N VAL A 234 -8.23 -0.37 -14.98
CA VAL A 234 -7.76 -1.46 -14.10
C VAL A 234 -8.14 -2.86 -14.60
N LYS A 235 -9.06 -2.97 -15.57
CA LYS A 235 -9.40 -4.26 -16.22
C LYS A 235 -8.23 -4.89 -16.96
N GLU A 236 -7.23 -4.11 -17.34
CA GLU A 236 -6.02 -4.57 -18.03
C GLU A 236 -4.94 -5.07 -17.07
N LEU A 237 -5.12 -4.88 -15.76
CA LEU A 237 -4.17 -5.30 -14.75
C LEU A 237 -4.06 -6.82 -14.67
N LYS A 238 -2.83 -7.27 -14.42
CA LYS A 238 -2.51 -8.69 -14.21
C LYS A 238 -2.33 -8.97 -12.73
N LYS A 239 -2.58 -10.20 -12.32
CA LYS A 239 -2.31 -10.65 -10.95
C LYS A 239 -0.90 -10.27 -10.51
N ASN A 240 -0.77 -9.69 -9.33
CA ASN A 240 0.43 -9.16 -8.69
C ASN A 240 0.94 -7.81 -9.24
N ASP A 241 0.25 -7.16 -10.16
CA ASP A 241 0.59 -5.81 -10.53
C ASP A 241 0.47 -4.90 -9.31
N VAL A 242 1.41 -3.96 -9.21
CA VAL A 242 1.41 -2.92 -8.19
C VAL A 242 1.16 -1.59 -8.88
N ILE A 243 0.09 -0.91 -8.47
CA ILE A 243 -0.31 0.38 -9.00
C ILE A 243 -0.40 1.40 -7.87
N GLN A 244 -0.58 2.66 -8.21
CA GLN A 244 -0.93 3.68 -7.24
C GLN A 244 -2.33 4.23 -7.53
N PHE A 245 -3.21 4.19 -6.54
CA PHE A 245 -4.36 5.07 -6.53
C PHE A 245 -3.92 6.45 -6.04
N GLU A 246 -3.99 7.45 -6.93
CA GLU A 246 -3.55 8.82 -6.62
C GLU A 246 -4.28 9.35 -5.38
N ARG A 247 -3.53 10.04 -4.50
CA ARG A 247 -4.03 10.57 -3.21
C ARG A 247 -4.53 9.51 -2.20
N PHE A 248 -4.46 8.23 -2.56
CA PHE A 248 -4.90 7.13 -1.70
C PHE A 248 -3.73 6.24 -1.28
N GLY A 249 -2.98 5.65 -2.21
CA GLY A 249 -1.81 4.83 -1.88
C GLY A 249 -1.49 3.78 -2.93
N PHE A 250 -0.43 3.00 -2.67
CA PHE A 250 -0.07 1.89 -3.53
C PHE A 250 -0.92 0.66 -3.20
N VAL A 251 -1.31 -0.04 -4.24
CA VAL A 251 -2.15 -1.23 -4.15
C VAL A 251 -1.58 -2.35 -5.00
N LYS A 252 -1.74 -3.59 -4.55
CA LYS A 252 -1.37 -4.78 -5.31
C LYS A 252 -2.62 -5.50 -5.78
N PHE A 253 -2.73 -5.74 -7.09
CA PHE A 253 -3.82 -6.50 -7.67
C PHE A 253 -3.64 -8.00 -7.41
N ILE A 254 -4.62 -8.66 -6.81
CA ILE A 254 -4.48 -10.06 -6.41
C ILE A 254 -5.30 -11.00 -7.27
N ASN A 255 -6.54 -10.65 -7.61
CA ASN A 255 -7.43 -11.50 -8.40
C ASN A 255 -8.66 -10.74 -8.90
N ASP A 256 -9.32 -11.25 -9.93
CA ASP A 256 -10.54 -10.66 -10.50
C ASP A 256 -11.73 -10.68 -9.53
N SER A 257 -11.63 -11.43 -8.50
CA SER A 257 -12.73 -11.65 -7.54
C SER A 257 -12.33 -11.58 -6.09
N VAL A 258 -11.49 -10.74 -5.59
CA VAL A 258 -11.27 -10.43 -4.16
C VAL A 258 -9.83 -10.16 -3.74
N SER A 259 -9.61 -9.08 -3.12
CA SER A 259 -8.67 -8.66 -2.09
C SER A 259 -7.62 -7.62 -2.45
N LEU A 260 -7.79 -6.48 -1.86
CA LEU A 260 -6.89 -5.37 -1.92
C LEU A 260 -6.33 -5.07 -0.54
N PHE A 261 -5.06 -4.74 -0.45
CA PHE A 261 -4.45 -4.35 0.80
C PHE A 261 -3.86 -2.96 0.72
N GLN A 262 -4.32 -2.07 1.54
CA GLN A 262 -3.75 -0.77 1.73
C GLN A 262 -3.30 -0.59 3.17
N ASN A 263 -2.28 0.21 3.34
CA ASN A 263 -1.99 0.82 4.61
C ASN A 263 -2.33 2.31 4.52
N PRO A 264 -3.47 2.78 4.99
CA PRO A 264 -3.69 4.19 5.16
C PRO A 264 -2.98 4.61 6.45
N VAL A 265 -1.84 5.28 6.35
CA VAL A 265 -1.56 6.27 7.37
C VAL A 265 -2.44 7.46 7.05
N VAL A 266 -3.65 7.39 7.51
CA VAL A 266 -4.42 8.59 7.73
C VAL A 266 -3.97 9.14 9.07
N SER A 267 -2.79 9.74 9.10
CA SER A 267 -2.56 10.79 10.09
C SER A 267 -3.51 11.92 9.70
N LYS A 268 -4.41 12.27 10.59
CA LYS A 268 -5.43 13.31 10.41
C LYS A 268 -4.87 14.68 10.03
N ASN A 269 -3.56 14.85 9.88
CA ASN A 269 -2.89 16.16 9.74
C ASN A 269 -1.78 16.22 8.69
N LEU A 270 -1.64 15.29 7.76
CA LEU A 270 -0.60 15.40 6.73
C LEU A 270 -1.21 15.54 5.34
N LEU A 271 -1.09 16.74 4.78
CA LEU A 271 -1.40 17.10 3.40
C LEU A 271 -0.51 16.37 2.37
N TYR A 272 0.47 15.59 2.82
CA TYR A 272 1.37 14.74 2.05
C TYR A 272 1.61 13.44 2.85
N GLY A 273 0.64 12.52 2.81
CA GLY A 273 0.81 11.22 3.45
C GLY A 273 1.80 10.34 2.69
N PRO A 274 2.70 9.64 3.36
CA PRO A 274 3.50 8.60 2.75
C PRO A 274 2.59 7.45 2.33
N SER A 275 2.80 7.04 1.14
CA SER A 275 2.18 5.94 0.45
C SER A 275 2.47 4.61 1.09
N LEU A 276 1.50 3.82 1.09
CA LEU A 276 1.49 2.52 1.71
C LEU A 276 1.00 1.48 0.71
N SER A 277 1.54 0.27 0.77
CA SER A 277 1.21 -0.78 -0.17
C SER A 277 -0.06 -1.54 0.22
N THR A 278 -0.94 -1.67 -0.74
CA THR A 278 -2.28 -2.25 -0.61
C THR A 278 -2.57 -3.16 -1.78
N SER A 279 -3.46 -4.10 -1.70
CA SER A 279 -3.87 -4.98 -2.82
C SER A 279 -5.38 -4.89 -3.14
N PHE A 280 -5.78 -5.21 -4.36
CA PHE A 280 -7.08 -4.81 -4.99
C PHE A 280 -7.82 -5.90 -5.81
N THR A 281 -9.16 -5.85 -5.90
CA THR A 281 -10.02 -6.69 -6.74
C THR A 281 -11.15 -5.94 -7.39
N LEU A 282 -11.61 -6.47 -8.51
CA LEU A 282 -12.86 -6.09 -9.13
C LEU A 282 -14.00 -6.93 -8.52
N SER A 283 -15.13 -6.33 -8.22
CA SER A 283 -16.37 -7.06 -7.94
C SER A 283 -17.10 -7.32 -9.26
N GLU A 284 -17.61 -8.52 -9.46
CA GLU A 284 -18.55 -8.78 -10.54
C GLU A 284 -19.71 -7.78 -10.45
N ALA A 285 -20.10 -7.20 -11.58
CA ALA A 285 -21.34 -6.46 -11.65
C ALA A 285 -22.47 -7.49 -11.46
N ASP A 286 -23.28 -7.35 -10.43
CA ASP A 286 -24.58 -7.98 -10.40
C ASP A 286 -25.39 -7.38 -11.55
N ASP A 287 -25.41 -8.07 -12.69
CA ASP A 287 -26.35 -7.82 -13.80
C ASP A 287 -27.74 -8.27 -13.37
N ASN A 288 -28.30 -7.64 -12.36
CA ASN A 288 -29.73 -7.74 -12.03
C ASN A 288 -30.16 -6.42 -11.39
N ASP A 289 -30.52 -5.47 -12.29
CA ASP A 289 -31.68 -4.56 -12.15
C ASP A 289 -31.85 -3.76 -13.45
#